data_3b3dde124beab1ab89ddc1e653393016
#
_entry.id   3b3dde124beab1ab89ddc1e653393016
#
_cell.length_a   1.000
_cell.length_b   1.000
_cell.length_c   1.000
_cell.angle_alpha   90.00
_cell.angle_beta   90.00
_cell.angle_gamma   90.00
#
_symmetry.space_group_name_H-M   'P 1'
#
loop_
_entity.id
_entity.type
_entity.pdbx_description
1 polymer ?
#
loop_
_entity_poly.entity_id
_entity_poly.type
_entity_poly.pdbx_seq_one_letter_code
_entity_poly.pdbx_strand_id
1 'polypeptide(L)'
;MKPLLVIILFCLSLPSHADGSDPLPVFDAHIHYSHDVWEAISPKEAIRRLKEVGVTRAMVSSSSDEGTQRLYEADPAFVIPVLRPYRKRGTLDSWMFDESVVPYLKARLARYRYVAIGEFHVKPDDVKTPVVRQVIKLAREHGLMLHVHSDAKSIELIYKLDPDAKILWAHAGFEHARRVDQLMSRYAQLWADLSFRRDAFGNGQYIGGWRELLIKHADRFMLGIDTYTPQRWLKLKQVMRWQQGLLAGLPKAVAARIAYQNGQRVIAARFK
;
A
#
# COMPACT_ATOMS: atom_id res chain seq x y z
N MET A 1 5.16 34.21 -67.16
CA MET A 1 4.97 32.89 -66.58
C MET A 1 5.76 32.83 -65.29
N LYS A 2 5.10 32.80 -64.11
CA LYS A 2 5.76 32.68 -62.80
C LYS A 2 5.73 31.23 -62.42
N PRO A 3 6.81 30.63 -61.91
CA PRO A 3 6.79 29.26 -61.47
C PRO A 3 6.07 29.12 -60.07
N LEU A 4 5.17 28.16 -60.00
CA LEU A 4 4.43 27.76 -58.76
C LEU A 4 5.34 26.87 -57.94
N LEU A 5 5.75 27.36 -56.76
CA LEU A 5 6.53 26.57 -55.76
C LEU A 5 5.59 25.68 -54.98
N VAL A 6 5.62 24.38 -55.24
CA VAL A 6 4.87 23.39 -54.47
C VAL A 6 5.73 22.99 -53.25
N ILE A 7 5.33 23.42 -52.08
CA ILE A 7 5.92 22.97 -50.80
C ILE A 7 5.25 21.67 -50.41
N ILE A 8 5.96 20.54 -50.50
CA ILE A 8 5.53 19.25 -49.98
C ILE A 8 5.88 19.21 -48.51
N LEU A 9 4.85 19.31 -47.64
CA LEU A 9 5.00 19.12 -46.22
C LEU A 9 5.13 17.60 -45.92
N PHE A 10 6.34 17.15 -45.60
CA PHE A 10 6.55 15.80 -45.08
C PHE A 10 6.07 15.76 -43.60
N CYS A 11 4.87 15.25 -43.36
CA CYS A 11 4.45 14.87 -42.00
C CYS A 11 5.27 13.67 -41.57
N LEU A 12 6.31 13.90 -40.80
CA LEU A 12 6.98 12.84 -40.02
C LEU A 12 6.03 12.37 -38.92
N SER A 13 5.27 11.32 -39.21
CA SER A 13 4.56 10.55 -38.18
C SER A 13 5.60 9.84 -37.30
N LEU A 14 5.84 10.38 -36.13
CA LEU A 14 6.58 9.67 -35.08
C LEU A 14 5.81 8.39 -34.74
N PRO A 15 6.45 7.22 -34.76
CA PRO A 15 5.78 6.00 -34.33
C PRO A 15 5.42 6.13 -32.85
N SER A 16 4.13 6.12 -32.54
CA SER A 16 3.62 5.89 -31.18
C SER A 16 4.00 4.46 -30.83
N HIS A 17 5.07 4.29 -30.06
CA HIS A 17 5.38 3.01 -29.41
C HIS A 17 4.42 2.82 -28.24
N ALA A 18 3.17 2.49 -28.54
CA ALA A 18 2.33 1.76 -27.62
C ALA A 18 2.89 0.32 -27.62
N ASP A 19 3.78 0.00 -26.68
CA ASP A 19 4.17 -1.38 -26.40
C ASP A 19 2.89 -2.07 -25.91
N GLY A 20 2.29 -2.92 -26.74
CA GLY A 20 0.98 -3.54 -26.56
C GLY A 20 0.99 -4.67 -25.50
N SER A 21 1.68 -4.46 -24.39
CA SER A 21 1.59 -5.39 -23.26
C SER A 21 0.37 -5.06 -22.41
N ASP A 22 -0.46 -6.06 -22.14
CA ASP A 22 -1.57 -5.95 -21.20
C ASP A 22 -1.08 -5.35 -19.85
N PRO A 23 -1.94 -4.54 -19.19
CA PRO A 23 -1.60 -3.99 -17.89
C PRO A 23 -1.22 -5.10 -16.90
N LEU A 24 -0.17 -4.87 -16.11
CA LEU A 24 0.24 -5.85 -15.09
C LEU A 24 -0.87 -6.05 -14.06
N PRO A 25 -1.11 -7.31 -13.62
CA PRO A 25 -1.99 -7.56 -12.49
C PRO A 25 -1.44 -6.87 -11.24
N VAL A 26 -2.32 -6.41 -10.35
CA VAL A 26 -1.91 -5.69 -9.15
C VAL A 26 -2.29 -6.45 -7.90
N PHE A 27 -1.32 -6.60 -7.01
CA PHE A 27 -1.55 -6.89 -5.60
C PHE A 27 -1.61 -5.56 -4.86
N ASP A 28 -2.75 -5.23 -4.27
CA ASP A 28 -2.95 -4.00 -3.53
C ASP A 28 -2.60 -4.20 -2.05
N ALA A 29 -1.62 -3.47 -1.55
CA ALA A 29 -1.16 -3.59 -0.17
C ALA A 29 -1.90 -2.67 0.82
N HIS A 30 -2.86 -1.84 0.34
CA HIS A 30 -3.45 -0.80 1.17
C HIS A 30 -4.92 -0.48 0.79
N ILE A 31 -5.85 -1.23 1.36
CA ILE A 31 -7.29 -1.05 1.16
C ILE A 31 -7.99 -0.89 2.51
N HIS A 32 -8.95 0.05 2.55
CA HIS A 32 -9.89 0.22 3.65
C HIS A 32 -11.32 0.03 3.18
N TYR A 33 -12.11 -0.73 3.95
CA TYR A 33 -13.54 -0.87 3.78
C TYR A 33 -14.21 -0.61 5.13
N SER A 34 -14.24 0.67 5.54
CA SER A 34 -14.73 1.12 6.83
C SER A 34 -16.24 1.39 6.82
N HIS A 35 -16.83 1.54 7.99
CA HIS A 35 -18.27 1.64 8.19
C HIS A 35 -18.96 2.75 7.38
N ASP A 36 -18.26 3.81 7.02
CA ASP A 36 -18.77 4.92 6.21
C ASP A 36 -18.98 4.58 4.71
N VAL A 37 -18.53 3.38 4.29
CA VAL A 37 -18.68 2.88 2.92
C VAL A 37 -19.77 1.80 2.84
N TRP A 38 -20.10 1.11 3.93
CA TRP A 38 -20.87 -0.13 3.91
C TRP A 38 -22.28 0.00 3.32
N GLU A 39 -22.97 1.13 3.57
CA GLU A 39 -24.30 1.37 3.03
C GLU A 39 -24.28 1.68 1.52
N ALA A 40 -23.22 2.34 1.06
CA ALA A 40 -23.09 2.78 -0.32
C ALA A 40 -22.53 1.69 -1.25
N ILE A 41 -21.67 0.81 -0.74
CA ILE A 41 -20.95 -0.20 -1.53
C ILE A 41 -20.98 -1.52 -0.77
N SER A 42 -21.71 -2.52 -1.28
CA SER A 42 -21.72 -3.85 -0.67
C SER A 42 -20.34 -4.53 -0.79
N PRO A 43 -20.04 -5.54 0.05
CA PRO A 43 -18.76 -6.28 -0.02
C PRO A 43 -18.48 -6.86 -1.41
N LYS A 44 -19.47 -7.49 -2.05
CA LYS A 44 -19.34 -8.04 -3.41
C LYS A 44 -19.06 -6.95 -4.44
N GLU A 45 -19.73 -5.81 -4.33
CA GLU A 45 -19.53 -4.67 -5.21
C GLU A 45 -18.13 -4.04 -5.02
N ALA A 46 -17.64 -3.92 -3.79
CA ALA A 46 -16.30 -3.44 -3.51
C ALA A 46 -15.24 -4.33 -4.18
N ILE A 47 -15.35 -5.64 -4.02
CA ILE A 47 -14.44 -6.62 -4.65
C ILE A 47 -14.53 -6.54 -6.17
N ARG A 48 -15.74 -6.49 -6.74
CA ARG A 48 -15.96 -6.35 -8.20
C ARG A 48 -15.24 -5.11 -8.74
N ARG A 49 -15.41 -3.94 -8.10
CA ARG A 49 -14.74 -2.69 -8.51
C ARG A 49 -13.23 -2.78 -8.47
N LEU A 50 -12.65 -3.42 -7.47
CA LEU A 50 -11.21 -3.63 -7.38
C LEU A 50 -10.71 -4.56 -8.49
N LYS A 51 -11.41 -5.67 -8.75
CA LYS A 51 -11.08 -6.59 -9.85
C LYS A 51 -11.18 -5.93 -11.23
N GLU A 52 -12.18 -5.08 -11.45
CA GLU A 52 -12.36 -4.34 -12.72
C GLU A 52 -11.21 -3.39 -13.06
N VAL A 53 -10.48 -2.95 -12.06
CA VAL A 53 -9.29 -2.10 -12.29
C VAL A 53 -7.97 -2.88 -12.26
N GLY A 54 -8.03 -4.23 -12.28
CA GLY A 54 -6.85 -5.09 -12.38
C GLY A 54 -6.23 -5.50 -11.04
N VAL A 55 -6.90 -5.23 -9.91
CA VAL A 55 -6.47 -5.78 -8.61
C VAL A 55 -6.83 -7.27 -8.56
N THR A 56 -5.85 -8.10 -8.25
CA THR A 56 -6.01 -9.57 -8.17
C THR A 56 -6.10 -10.08 -6.74
N ARG A 57 -5.48 -9.39 -5.79
CA ARG A 57 -5.55 -9.62 -4.34
C ARG A 57 -5.32 -8.31 -3.59
N ALA A 58 -5.89 -8.18 -2.39
CA ALA A 58 -5.78 -6.96 -1.61
C ALA A 58 -5.56 -7.22 -0.11
N MET A 59 -4.59 -6.53 0.49
CA MET A 59 -4.48 -6.38 1.95
C MET A 59 -5.53 -5.37 2.41
N VAL A 60 -6.40 -5.79 3.32
CA VAL A 60 -7.53 -4.97 3.78
C VAL A 60 -7.45 -4.75 5.28
N SER A 61 -7.42 -3.48 5.70
CA SER A 61 -7.54 -3.06 7.08
C SER A 61 -8.69 -2.05 7.25
N SER A 62 -9.63 -2.29 8.11
CA SER A 62 -10.85 -1.48 8.22
C SER A 62 -11.11 -1.01 9.64
N SER A 63 -11.75 0.14 9.77
CA SER A 63 -12.32 0.63 11.02
C SER A 63 -13.85 0.45 10.94
N SER A 64 -14.42 -0.46 11.67
CA SER A 64 -13.76 -1.50 12.48
C SER A 64 -13.31 -2.71 11.63
N ASP A 65 -12.68 -3.70 12.28
CA ASP A 65 -12.26 -4.95 11.63
C ASP A 65 -13.42 -5.74 11.00
N GLU A 66 -14.68 -5.50 11.40
CA GLU A 66 -15.85 -6.08 10.74
C GLU A 66 -15.85 -5.80 9.23
N GLY A 67 -15.41 -4.63 8.78
CA GLY A 67 -15.30 -4.34 7.35
C GLY A 67 -14.32 -5.26 6.64
N THR A 68 -13.17 -5.52 7.26
CA THR A 68 -12.18 -6.50 6.77
C THR A 68 -12.78 -7.89 6.67
N GLN A 69 -13.49 -8.34 7.71
CA GLN A 69 -14.09 -9.66 7.74
C GLN A 69 -15.24 -9.81 6.74
N ARG A 70 -16.09 -8.78 6.56
CA ARG A 70 -17.15 -8.78 5.53
C ARG A 70 -16.58 -8.94 4.12
N LEU A 71 -15.48 -8.29 3.79
CA LEU A 71 -14.82 -8.50 2.49
C LEU A 71 -14.19 -9.89 2.42
N TYR A 72 -13.55 -10.36 3.47
CA TYR A 72 -12.96 -11.70 3.51
C TYR A 72 -14.00 -12.81 3.34
N GLU A 73 -15.16 -12.72 4.00
CA GLU A 73 -16.27 -13.65 3.85
C GLU A 73 -16.84 -13.65 2.41
N ALA A 74 -16.84 -12.48 1.75
CA ALA A 74 -17.34 -12.37 0.38
C ALA A 74 -16.38 -12.98 -0.65
N ASP A 75 -15.05 -12.91 -0.42
CA ASP A 75 -14.04 -13.55 -1.30
C ASP A 75 -12.72 -13.79 -0.53
N PRO A 76 -12.59 -14.94 0.15
CA PRO A 76 -11.38 -15.26 0.92
C PRO A 76 -10.13 -15.52 0.07
N ALA A 77 -10.31 -15.79 -1.25
CA ALA A 77 -9.19 -15.93 -2.16
C ALA A 77 -8.60 -14.59 -2.58
N PHE A 78 -9.42 -13.54 -2.57
CA PHE A 78 -9.04 -12.19 -2.96
C PHE A 78 -8.51 -11.35 -1.78
N VAL A 79 -9.13 -11.45 -0.60
CA VAL A 79 -8.87 -10.60 0.55
C VAL A 79 -7.81 -11.19 1.46
N ILE A 80 -6.86 -10.37 1.84
CA ILE A 80 -5.81 -10.66 2.83
C ILE A 80 -6.06 -9.78 4.06
N PRO A 81 -6.54 -10.35 5.18
CA PRO A 81 -6.90 -9.54 6.34
C PRO A 81 -5.69 -8.91 7.04
N VAL A 82 -5.82 -7.65 7.38
CA VAL A 82 -4.93 -6.85 8.21
C VAL A 82 -5.73 -6.29 9.39
N LEU A 83 -5.23 -6.44 10.61
CA LEU A 83 -5.95 -6.07 11.82
C LEU A 83 -5.64 -4.64 12.25
N ARG A 84 -6.61 -3.74 12.09
CA ARG A 84 -6.47 -2.34 12.49
C ARG A 84 -6.74 -2.17 14.00
N PRO A 85 -5.91 -1.41 14.75
CA PRO A 85 -6.18 -1.16 16.17
C PRO A 85 -7.36 -0.21 16.41
N TYR A 86 -7.72 0.64 15.44
CA TYR A 86 -8.88 1.53 15.60
C TYR A 86 -10.18 0.76 15.41
N ARG A 87 -11.11 0.96 16.32
CA ARG A 87 -12.48 0.43 16.21
C ARG A 87 -13.43 1.45 15.59
N LYS A 88 -13.08 2.73 15.63
CA LYS A 88 -13.84 3.86 15.06
C LYS A 88 -12.89 4.80 14.33
N ARG A 89 -13.38 5.48 13.32
CA ARG A 89 -12.61 6.46 12.55
C ARG A 89 -12.08 7.61 13.40
N GLY A 90 -12.88 8.11 14.36
CA GLY A 90 -12.50 9.21 15.26
C GLY A 90 -11.44 8.87 16.30
N THR A 91 -10.93 7.63 16.36
CA THR A 91 -9.89 7.22 17.31
C THR A 91 -8.48 7.18 16.71
N LEU A 92 -8.29 7.67 15.50
CA LEU A 92 -7.03 7.66 14.76
C LEU A 92 -5.87 8.33 15.52
N ASP A 93 -6.12 9.44 16.23
CA ASP A 93 -5.12 10.20 16.98
C ASP A 93 -5.13 9.91 18.50
N SER A 94 -5.90 8.92 18.97
CA SER A 94 -6.04 8.63 20.40
C SER A 94 -5.93 7.14 20.77
N TRP A 95 -5.95 6.24 19.80
CA TRP A 95 -5.91 4.79 20.03
C TRP A 95 -4.70 4.34 20.85
N MET A 96 -3.57 5.02 20.73
CA MET A 96 -2.31 4.71 21.42
C MET A 96 -2.36 4.97 22.93
N PHE A 97 -3.42 5.65 23.40
CA PHE A 97 -3.69 5.91 24.83
C PHE A 97 -4.87 5.09 25.36
N ASP A 98 -5.53 4.28 24.52
CA ASP A 98 -6.67 3.44 24.89
C ASP A 98 -6.21 2.02 25.23
N GLU A 99 -6.09 1.72 26.52
CA GLU A 99 -5.65 0.40 27.02
C GLU A 99 -6.56 -0.75 26.53
N SER A 100 -7.83 -0.47 26.18
CA SER A 100 -8.76 -1.49 25.68
C SER A 100 -8.41 -1.98 24.25
N VAL A 101 -7.49 -1.34 23.56
CA VAL A 101 -6.98 -1.77 22.24
C VAL A 101 -6.25 -3.12 22.34
N VAL A 102 -5.45 -3.32 23.37
CA VAL A 102 -4.66 -4.57 23.51
C VAL A 102 -5.56 -5.80 23.70
N PRO A 103 -6.51 -5.84 24.64
CA PRO A 103 -7.44 -6.98 24.73
C PRO A 103 -8.30 -7.14 23.47
N TYR A 104 -8.71 -6.07 22.81
CA TYR A 104 -9.40 -6.14 21.53
C TYR A 104 -8.55 -6.88 20.47
N LEU A 105 -7.31 -6.47 20.25
CA LEU A 105 -6.41 -7.10 19.29
C LEU A 105 -6.19 -8.58 19.60
N LYS A 106 -5.96 -8.93 20.88
CA LYS A 106 -5.81 -10.32 21.33
C LYS A 106 -7.04 -11.16 21.01
N ALA A 107 -8.24 -10.65 21.27
CA ALA A 107 -9.49 -11.34 20.96
C ALA A 107 -9.67 -11.58 19.45
N ARG A 108 -9.30 -10.58 18.61
CA ARG A 108 -9.37 -10.73 17.14
C ARG A 108 -8.32 -11.74 16.63
N LEU A 109 -7.08 -11.68 17.13
CA LEU A 109 -6.00 -12.58 16.75
C LEU A 109 -6.28 -14.06 17.17
N ALA A 110 -7.01 -14.27 18.26
CA ALA A 110 -7.45 -15.60 18.69
C ALA A 110 -8.51 -16.20 17.74
N ARG A 111 -9.31 -15.36 17.08
CA ARG A 111 -10.45 -15.78 16.27
C ARG A 111 -10.15 -15.85 14.76
N TYR A 112 -9.32 -14.94 14.23
CA TYR A 112 -9.08 -14.78 12.81
C TYR A 112 -7.59 -14.78 12.45
N ARG A 113 -7.30 -15.04 11.19
CA ARG A 113 -5.93 -15.00 10.68
C ARG A 113 -5.64 -13.69 9.97
N TYR A 114 -4.51 -13.07 10.30
CA TYR A 114 -4.05 -11.81 9.71
C TYR A 114 -2.61 -11.93 9.22
N VAL A 115 -2.21 -11.05 8.29
CA VAL A 115 -0.81 -10.92 7.82
C VAL A 115 -0.08 -9.77 8.52
N ALA A 116 -0.82 -8.78 9.01
CA ALA A 116 -0.26 -7.61 9.68
C ALA A 116 -1.21 -7.06 10.75
N ILE A 117 -0.65 -6.25 11.67
CA ILE A 117 -1.40 -5.31 12.51
C ILE A 117 -1.22 -3.92 11.92
N GLY A 118 -2.31 -3.21 11.62
CA GLY A 118 -2.34 -1.88 10.99
C GLY A 118 -3.46 -1.73 9.98
N GLU A 119 -3.50 -0.76 9.10
CA GLU A 119 -2.67 0.44 9.16
C GLU A 119 -2.94 1.18 10.47
N PHE A 120 -1.89 1.69 11.11
CA PHE A 120 -2.06 2.57 12.26
C PHE A 120 -1.13 3.80 12.19
N HIS A 121 -1.65 4.93 12.67
CA HIS A 121 -0.94 6.20 12.72
C HIS A 121 -0.19 6.33 14.05
N VAL A 122 1.09 6.70 13.98
CA VAL A 122 1.91 7.02 15.15
C VAL A 122 2.91 8.12 14.83
N LYS A 123 3.11 9.01 15.79
CA LYS A 123 4.20 10.00 15.84
C LYS A 123 5.33 9.47 16.73
N PRO A 124 6.52 10.10 16.73
CA PRO A 124 7.66 9.63 17.54
C PRO A 124 7.37 9.43 19.03
N ASP A 125 6.57 10.30 19.64
CA ASP A 125 6.22 10.16 21.06
C ASP A 125 5.20 9.06 21.32
N ASP A 126 4.30 8.78 20.38
CA ASP A 126 3.30 7.73 20.48
C ASP A 126 3.95 6.34 20.55
N VAL A 127 5.09 6.14 19.85
CA VAL A 127 5.84 4.87 19.85
C VAL A 127 6.28 4.45 21.26
N LYS A 128 6.42 5.41 22.17
CA LYS A 128 6.84 5.17 23.56
C LYS A 128 5.70 4.71 24.47
N THR A 129 4.45 4.86 24.05
CA THR A 129 3.28 4.50 24.86
C THR A 129 3.22 3.00 25.16
N PRO A 130 2.67 2.61 26.33
CA PRO A 130 2.50 1.20 26.67
C PRO A 130 1.68 0.42 25.62
N VAL A 131 0.62 1.02 25.07
CA VAL A 131 -0.26 0.40 24.08
C VAL A 131 0.50 0.09 22.79
N VAL A 132 1.26 1.04 22.23
CA VAL A 132 2.04 0.81 21.00
C VAL A 132 3.13 -0.23 21.23
N ARG A 133 3.81 -0.22 22.37
CA ARG A 133 4.79 -1.27 22.72
C ARG A 133 4.15 -2.67 22.77
N GLN A 134 2.93 -2.78 23.31
CA GLN A 134 2.18 -4.04 23.32
C GLN A 134 1.76 -4.47 21.92
N VAL A 135 1.39 -3.53 21.03
CA VAL A 135 1.07 -3.82 19.62
C VAL A 135 2.30 -4.36 18.88
N ILE A 136 3.47 -3.76 19.06
CA ILE A 136 4.74 -4.24 18.49
C ILE A 136 5.04 -5.65 18.99
N LYS A 137 4.89 -5.88 20.30
CA LYS A 137 5.09 -7.20 20.91
C LYS A 137 4.12 -8.25 20.35
N LEU A 138 2.83 -7.94 20.22
CA LEU A 138 1.83 -8.83 19.63
C LEU A 138 2.15 -9.18 18.18
N ALA A 139 2.58 -8.20 17.38
CA ALA A 139 2.99 -8.47 16.00
C ALA A 139 4.14 -9.47 15.95
N ARG A 140 5.15 -9.32 16.79
CA ARG A 140 6.28 -10.26 16.89
C ARG A 140 5.83 -11.66 17.35
N GLU A 141 5.03 -11.76 18.42
CA GLU A 141 4.55 -13.03 18.95
C GLU A 141 3.74 -13.84 17.95
N HIS A 142 2.99 -13.15 17.08
CA HIS A 142 2.17 -13.76 16.03
C HIS A 142 2.87 -13.84 14.67
N GLY A 143 4.13 -13.39 14.55
CA GLY A 143 4.88 -13.37 13.29
C GLY A 143 4.30 -12.45 12.22
N LEU A 144 3.60 -11.38 12.62
CA LEU A 144 2.90 -10.43 11.75
C LEU A 144 3.79 -9.26 11.35
N MET A 145 3.46 -8.65 10.22
CA MET A 145 3.98 -7.33 9.89
C MET A 145 3.27 -6.24 10.72
N LEU A 146 3.93 -5.09 10.87
CA LEU A 146 3.31 -3.85 11.30
C LEU A 146 3.06 -2.99 10.07
N HIS A 147 1.81 -2.62 9.76
CA HIS A 147 1.50 -1.66 8.71
C HIS A 147 1.38 -0.27 9.34
N VAL A 148 2.39 0.58 9.13
CA VAL A 148 2.63 1.80 9.93
C VAL A 148 2.53 3.05 9.08
N HIS A 149 1.61 3.94 9.42
CA HIS A 149 1.54 5.30 8.88
C HIS A 149 2.31 6.25 9.82
N SER A 150 3.49 6.65 9.41
CA SER A 150 4.36 7.47 10.24
C SER A 150 5.49 8.14 9.44
N ASP A 151 6.21 9.05 10.09
CA ASP A 151 7.48 9.58 9.62
C ASP A 151 8.65 8.59 9.79
N ALA A 152 9.79 8.93 9.23
CA ALA A 152 11.02 8.13 9.33
C ALA A 152 11.51 7.94 10.77
N LYS A 153 11.29 8.94 11.64
CA LYS A 153 11.72 8.90 13.03
C LYS A 153 10.97 7.85 13.82
N SER A 154 9.67 7.72 13.60
CA SER A 154 8.84 6.69 14.24
C SER A 154 9.28 5.29 13.82
N ILE A 155 9.60 5.08 12.54
CA ILE A 155 10.15 3.81 12.04
C ILE A 155 11.47 3.45 12.77
N GLU A 156 12.39 4.41 12.88
CA GLU A 156 13.64 4.21 13.63
C GLU A 156 13.41 3.85 15.10
N LEU A 157 12.40 4.45 15.74
CA LEU A 157 12.03 4.15 17.13
C LEU A 157 11.42 2.76 17.26
N ILE A 158 10.58 2.32 16.32
CA ILE A 158 10.04 0.95 16.32
C ILE A 158 11.19 -0.05 16.22
N TYR A 159 12.15 0.14 15.29
CA TYR A 159 13.32 -0.74 15.18
C TYR A 159 14.25 -0.72 16.40
N LYS A 160 14.27 0.36 17.18
CA LYS A 160 14.96 0.39 18.49
C LYS A 160 14.27 -0.49 19.53
N LEU A 161 12.94 -0.63 19.47
CA LEU A 161 12.15 -1.49 20.36
C LEU A 161 12.16 -2.95 19.93
N ASP A 162 12.13 -3.18 18.62
CA ASP A 162 12.17 -4.51 18.00
C ASP A 162 13.01 -4.48 16.72
N PRO A 163 14.32 -4.83 16.79
CA PRO A 163 15.21 -4.83 15.64
C PRO A 163 14.79 -5.77 14.51
N ASP A 164 13.99 -6.80 14.79
CA ASP A 164 13.52 -7.80 13.85
C ASP A 164 12.10 -7.51 13.32
N ALA A 165 11.51 -6.37 13.70
CA ALA A 165 10.18 -5.99 13.27
C ALA A 165 10.06 -6.02 11.74
N LYS A 166 9.00 -6.67 11.24
CA LYS A 166 8.63 -6.62 9.82
C LYS A 166 7.67 -5.46 9.62
N ILE A 167 8.10 -4.43 8.89
CA ILE A 167 7.30 -3.21 8.73
C ILE A 167 6.91 -3.02 7.26
N LEU A 168 5.62 -2.80 7.01
CA LEU A 168 5.10 -2.18 5.79
C LEU A 168 4.85 -0.69 6.12
N TRP A 169 5.67 0.18 5.56
CA TRP A 169 5.61 1.61 5.79
C TRP A 169 4.61 2.23 4.81
N ALA A 170 3.47 2.67 5.32
CA ALA A 170 2.44 3.30 4.52
C ALA A 170 2.98 4.55 3.82
N HIS A 171 2.69 4.68 2.52
CA HIS A 171 3.11 5.81 1.67
C HIS A 171 4.63 6.08 1.65
N ALA A 172 5.47 5.11 2.00
CA ALA A 172 6.90 5.34 2.26
C ALA A 172 7.13 6.58 3.16
N GLY A 173 6.23 6.80 4.13
CA GLY A 173 6.24 7.88 5.11
C GLY A 173 6.10 9.28 4.55
N PHE A 174 5.70 9.46 3.30
CA PHE A 174 5.76 10.73 2.56
C PHE A 174 7.17 11.37 2.54
N GLU A 175 8.20 10.56 2.77
CA GLU A 175 9.60 10.99 2.77
C GLU A 175 10.16 11.12 1.35
N HIS A 176 11.21 11.94 1.18
CA HIS A 176 11.94 11.99 -0.07
C HIS A 176 12.69 10.69 -0.37
N ALA A 177 12.89 10.35 -1.64
CA ALA A 177 13.53 9.12 -2.08
C ALA A 177 14.86 8.81 -1.35
N ARG A 178 15.71 9.83 -1.14
CA ARG A 178 16.97 9.69 -0.40
C ARG A 178 16.76 9.21 1.05
N ARG A 179 15.72 9.70 1.73
CA ARG A 179 15.45 9.29 3.11
C ARG A 179 14.89 7.87 3.17
N VAL A 180 14.02 7.53 2.25
CA VAL A 180 13.50 6.16 2.10
C VAL A 180 14.65 5.19 1.81
N ASP A 181 15.56 5.54 0.89
CA ASP A 181 16.75 4.73 0.59
C ASP A 181 17.63 4.47 1.82
N GLN A 182 17.89 5.50 2.63
CA GLN A 182 18.66 5.37 3.86
C GLN A 182 18.03 4.35 4.83
N LEU A 183 16.71 4.44 5.06
CA LEU A 183 16.03 3.52 5.97
C LEU A 183 15.96 2.11 5.39
N MET A 184 15.59 1.95 4.14
CA MET A 184 15.50 0.63 3.51
C MET A 184 16.87 -0.06 3.36
N SER A 185 17.95 0.71 3.20
CA SER A 185 19.32 0.18 3.19
C SER A 185 19.77 -0.26 4.60
N ARG A 186 19.28 0.41 5.64
CA ARG A 186 19.60 0.10 7.03
C ARG A 186 18.77 -1.07 7.59
N TYR A 187 17.49 -1.14 7.23
CA TYR A 187 16.53 -2.08 7.80
C TYR A 187 16.05 -3.06 6.72
N ALA A 188 16.58 -4.28 6.73
CA ALA A 188 16.27 -5.30 5.73
C ALA A 188 14.80 -5.73 5.72
N GLN A 189 14.10 -5.63 6.86
CA GLN A 189 12.69 -5.98 7.01
C GLN A 189 11.73 -4.79 6.83
N LEU A 190 12.23 -3.65 6.32
CA LEU A 190 11.40 -2.49 5.98
C LEU A 190 10.91 -2.60 4.55
N TRP A 191 9.59 -2.65 4.39
CA TRP A 191 8.84 -2.60 3.13
C TRP A 191 8.09 -1.28 3.06
N ALA A 192 7.66 -0.85 1.88
CA ALA A 192 6.85 0.34 1.74
C ALA A 192 5.78 0.19 0.65
N ASP A 193 4.62 0.82 0.83
CA ASP A 193 3.64 0.98 -0.23
C ASP A 193 3.74 2.36 -0.90
N LEU A 194 3.22 2.43 -2.13
CA LEU A 194 3.28 3.60 -2.99
C LEU A 194 1.91 4.31 -3.13
N SER A 195 0.97 4.04 -2.22
CA SER A 195 -0.28 4.80 -2.21
C SER A 195 -0.01 6.28 -1.95
N PHE A 196 -0.78 7.17 -2.61
CA PHE A 196 -0.60 8.63 -2.54
C PHE A 196 0.75 9.22 -2.97
N ARG A 197 1.69 8.43 -3.51
CA ARG A 197 3.04 8.91 -3.89
C ARG A 197 3.09 9.56 -5.28
N ARG A 198 2.15 10.46 -5.56
CA ARG A 198 2.16 11.23 -6.83
C ARG A 198 3.38 12.15 -6.98
N ASP A 199 4.04 12.49 -5.89
CA ASP A 199 5.32 13.20 -5.87
C ASP A 199 6.49 12.34 -6.39
N ALA A 200 6.35 11.01 -6.42
CA ALA A 200 7.34 10.10 -6.95
C ALA A 200 7.31 10.01 -8.50
N PHE A 201 6.13 10.16 -9.08
CA PHE A 201 5.91 10.05 -10.53
C PHE A 201 4.77 10.96 -10.97
N GLY A 202 5.08 11.90 -11.85
CA GLY A 202 4.11 12.85 -12.40
C GLY A 202 4.46 13.21 -13.83
N ASN A 203 3.44 13.56 -14.64
CA ASN A 203 3.60 13.92 -16.07
C ASN A 203 4.43 12.91 -16.89
N GLY A 204 4.30 11.61 -16.58
CA GLY A 204 5.03 10.55 -17.26
C GLY A 204 6.51 10.40 -16.86
N GLN A 205 6.96 11.08 -15.82
CA GLN A 205 8.37 11.08 -15.39
C GLN A 205 8.53 10.79 -13.90
N TYR A 206 9.65 10.16 -13.56
CA TYR A 206 10.05 10.00 -12.15
C TYR A 206 10.68 11.28 -11.63
N ILE A 207 10.43 11.58 -10.37
CA ILE A 207 10.87 12.80 -9.70
C ILE A 207 11.85 12.42 -8.56
N GLY A 208 12.89 13.25 -8.35
CA GLY A 208 13.70 13.22 -7.15
C GLY A 208 14.40 11.89 -6.80
N GLY A 209 14.80 11.09 -7.79
CA GLY A 209 15.53 9.82 -7.57
C GLY A 209 14.65 8.61 -7.25
N TRP A 210 13.33 8.71 -7.41
CA TRP A 210 12.41 7.60 -7.16
C TRP A 210 12.61 6.40 -8.08
N ARG A 211 13.01 6.62 -9.34
CA ARG A 211 13.25 5.50 -10.27
C ARG A 211 14.37 4.60 -9.77
N GLU A 212 15.50 5.18 -9.42
CA GLU A 212 16.69 4.51 -8.91
C GLU A 212 16.39 3.80 -7.59
N LEU A 213 15.64 4.44 -6.71
CA LEU A 213 15.17 3.87 -5.45
C LEU A 213 14.31 2.62 -5.67
N LEU A 214 13.32 2.69 -6.58
CA LEU A 214 12.43 1.57 -6.88
C LEU A 214 13.16 0.40 -7.54
N ILE A 215 14.17 0.67 -8.36
CA ILE A 215 15.03 -0.37 -8.94
C ILE A 215 15.91 -1.02 -7.86
N LYS A 216 16.54 -0.21 -7.02
CA LYS A 216 17.45 -0.68 -5.95
C LYS A 216 16.74 -1.57 -4.93
N HIS A 217 15.54 -1.20 -4.52
CA HIS A 217 14.75 -1.91 -3.51
C HIS A 217 13.50 -2.58 -4.09
N ALA A 218 13.58 -3.02 -5.34
CA ALA A 218 12.46 -3.58 -6.10
C ALA A 218 11.70 -4.70 -5.39
N ASP A 219 12.35 -5.42 -4.51
CA ASP A 219 11.83 -6.56 -3.75
C ASP A 219 11.05 -6.19 -2.49
N ARG A 220 10.95 -4.88 -2.15
CA ARG A 220 10.33 -4.39 -0.91
C ARG A 220 9.35 -3.24 -1.09
N PHE A 221 9.02 -2.85 -2.34
CA PHE A 221 7.93 -1.95 -2.64
C PHE A 221 6.69 -2.69 -3.08
N MET A 222 5.52 -2.18 -2.74
CA MET A 222 4.22 -2.65 -3.19
C MET A 222 3.35 -1.48 -3.63
N LEU A 223 2.36 -1.74 -4.48
CA LEU A 223 1.33 -0.76 -4.81
C LEU A 223 0.27 -0.72 -3.71
N GLY A 224 -0.44 0.41 -3.60
CA GLY A 224 -1.57 0.59 -2.73
C GLY A 224 -2.52 1.66 -3.27
N ILE A 225 -3.83 1.46 -3.14
CA ILE A 225 -4.84 2.47 -3.53
C ILE A 225 -5.16 3.38 -2.36
N ASP A 226 -5.24 2.83 -1.14
CA ASP A 226 -5.69 3.50 0.08
C ASP A 226 -7.08 4.12 -0.05
N THR A 227 -8.09 3.28 0.11
CA THR A 227 -9.51 3.64 -0.02
C THR A 227 -10.09 4.17 1.30
N TYR A 228 -9.38 5.08 1.97
CA TYR A 228 -9.72 5.57 3.32
C TYR A 228 -11.02 6.39 3.43
N THR A 229 -11.58 6.84 2.29
CA THR A 229 -12.89 7.54 2.24
C THR A 229 -13.78 6.98 1.15
N PRO A 230 -15.13 7.16 1.23
CA PRO A 230 -16.05 6.77 0.16
C PRO A 230 -15.68 7.35 -1.21
N GLN A 231 -15.17 8.59 -1.25
CA GLN A 231 -14.78 9.27 -2.50
C GLN A 231 -13.59 8.58 -3.18
N ARG A 232 -12.72 7.90 -2.43
CA ARG A 232 -11.60 7.14 -3.03
C ARG A 232 -12.08 5.97 -3.86
N TRP A 233 -13.17 5.32 -3.48
CA TRP A 233 -13.79 4.24 -4.24
C TRP A 233 -14.30 4.67 -5.62
N LEU A 234 -14.55 5.97 -5.82
CA LEU A 234 -14.93 6.54 -7.12
C LEU A 234 -13.70 6.81 -8.02
N LYS A 235 -12.49 6.80 -7.45
CA LYS A 235 -11.24 7.17 -8.14
C LYS A 235 -10.36 5.97 -8.51
N LEU A 236 -10.83 4.73 -8.33
CA LEU A 236 -10.04 3.51 -8.55
C LEU A 236 -9.38 3.50 -9.94
N LYS A 237 -10.14 3.75 -11.01
CA LYS A 237 -9.60 3.80 -12.38
C LYS A 237 -8.53 4.88 -12.56
N GLN A 238 -8.66 6.04 -11.91
CA GLN A 238 -7.68 7.13 -11.97
C GLN A 238 -6.39 6.76 -11.25
N VAL A 239 -6.51 6.16 -10.05
CA VAL A 239 -5.34 5.71 -9.28
C VAL A 239 -4.61 4.61 -10.02
N MET A 240 -5.34 3.64 -10.56
CA MET A 240 -4.74 2.52 -11.31
C MET A 240 -4.02 3.00 -12.57
N ARG A 241 -4.59 3.93 -13.34
CA ARG A 241 -3.87 4.52 -14.50
C ARG A 241 -2.54 5.16 -14.09
N TRP A 242 -2.51 5.86 -12.96
CA TRP A 242 -1.27 6.44 -12.45
C TRP A 242 -0.25 5.35 -12.06
N GLN A 243 -0.70 4.29 -11.37
CA GLN A 243 0.16 3.16 -10.98
C GLN A 243 0.72 2.42 -12.19
N GLN A 244 -0.10 2.15 -13.20
CA GLN A 244 0.36 1.52 -14.45
C GLN A 244 1.37 2.40 -15.18
N GLY A 245 1.18 3.73 -15.20
CA GLY A 245 2.15 4.69 -15.76
C GLY A 245 3.49 4.66 -15.01
N LEU A 246 3.46 4.59 -13.67
CA LEU A 246 4.66 4.43 -12.86
C LEU A 246 5.37 3.09 -13.20
N LEU A 247 4.64 2.00 -13.30
CA LEU A 247 5.23 0.69 -13.61
C LEU A 247 5.85 0.64 -15.02
N ALA A 248 5.21 1.27 -16.00
CA ALA A 248 5.68 1.29 -17.39
C ALA A 248 7.07 1.94 -17.56
N GLY A 249 7.47 2.85 -16.67
CA GLY A 249 8.80 3.48 -16.67
C GLY A 249 9.90 2.66 -15.99
N LEU A 250 9.58 1.45 -15.48
CA LEU A 250 10.53 0.55 -14.80
C LEU A 250 10.94 -0.62 -15.73
N PRO A 251 12.10 -1.25 -15.50
CA PRO A 251 12.41 -2.54 -16.09
C PRO A 251 11.31 -3.56 -15.81
N LYS A 252 10.91 -4.38 -16.79
CA LYS A 252 9.78 -5.32 -16.69
C LYS A 252 9.82 -6.21 -15.41
N ALA A 253 10.99 -6.72 -15.04
CA ALA A 253 11.16 -7.54 -13.84
C ALA A 253 10.95 -6.75 -12.55
N VAL A 254 11.36 -5.48 -12.49
CA VAL A 254 11.14 -4.57 -11.36
C VAL A 254 9.65 -4.23 -11.23
N ALA A 255 9.02 -3.88 -12.34
CA ALA A 255 7.59 -3.59 -12.40
C ALA A 255 6.75 -4.77 -11.89
N ALA A 256 7.02 -6.00 -12.35
CA ALA A 256 6.34 -7.21 -11.90
C ALA A 256 6.51 -7.46 -10.39
N ARG A 257 7.72 -7.26 -9.84
CA ARG A 257 7.96 -7.39 -8.40
C ARG A 257 7.06 -6.43 -7.60
N ILE A 258 7.07 -5.16 -7.97
CA ILE A 258 6.31 -4.11 -7.27
C ILE A 258 4.80 -4.29 -7.47
N ALA A 259 4.36 -4.65 -8.69
CA ALA A 259 2.96 -4.80 -9.02
C ALA A 259 2.28 -5.93 -8.22
N TYR A 260 2.90 -7.11 -8.12
CA TYR A 260 2.22 -8.26 -7.52
C TYR A 260 3.13 -9.30 -6.83
N GLN A 261 4.37 -9.53 -7.30
CA GLN A 261 5.18 -10.64 -6.78
C GLN A 261 5.57 -10.44 -5.32
N ASN A 262 5.84 -9.19 -4.90
CA ASN A 262 6.18 -8.87 -3.52
C ASN A 262 5.02 -9.19 -2.57
N GLY A 263 3.79 -8.82 -2.92
CA GLY A 263 2.60 -9.16 -2.16
C GLY A 263 2.38 -10.68 -2.06
N GLN A 264 2.59 -11.41 -3.16
CA GLN A 264 2.53 -12.87 -3.15
C GLN A 264 3.54 -13.50 -2.19
N ARG A 265 4.78 -12.96 -2.12
CA ARG A 265 5.80 -13.43 -1.16
C ARG A 265 5.40 -13.21 0.29
N VAL A 266 4.81 -12.06 0.61
CA VAL A 266 4.30 -11.77 1.96
C VAL A 266 3.28 -12.81 2.39
N ILE A 267 2.34 -13.16 1.50
CA ILE A 267 1.32 -14.19 1.78
C ILE A 267 1.96 -15.57 1.94
N ALA A 268 2.82 -15.96 1.01
CA ALA A 268 3.47 -17.26 1.04
C ALA A 268 4.31 -17.47 2.31
N ALA A 269 4.93 -16.42 2.82
CA ALA A 269 5.68 -16.47 4.06
C ALA A 269 4.79 -16.63 5.32
N ARG A 270 3.51 -16.23 5.24
CA ARG A 270 2.58 -16.23 6.39
C ARG A 270 1.71 -17.46 6.46
N PHE A 271 1.29 -18.02 5.33
CA PHE A 271 0.30 -19.10 5.24
C PHE A 271 0.89 -20.43 4.74
N LYS A 272 2.19 -20.63 4.98
CA LYS A 272 2.87 -21.92 4.80
C LYS A 272 2.46 -22.92 5.85
#